data_dbdc117220542205d6d1fc1a4d0f5915
#
_entry.id   dbdc117220542205d6d1fc1a4d0f5915
#
_cell.length_a   1.000
_cell.length_b   1.000
_cell.length_c   1.000
_cell.angle_alpha   90.00
_cell.angle_beta   90.00
_cell.angle_gamma   90.00
#
_symmetry.space_group_name_H-M   'P 1'
#
loop_
_entity.id
_entity.type
_entity.pdbx_description
1 polymer ?
#
loop_
_entity_poly.entity_id
_entity_poly.type
_entity_poly.pdbx_seq_one_letter_code
_entity_poly.pdbx_strand_id
1 'polypeptide(L)' 'MSTAIKISKEIADEARISAKVTRRSMAGQVEYWAFIGKIAEDNPDLSFLVIKDILLGRQQLKEGLGTPYIFGEGD' A
#
# COMPACT_ATOMS: atom_id res chain seq x y z
N MET A 1 3.27 13.52 10.38
CA MET A 1 3.82 14.69 9.76
C MET A 1 3.86 14.54 8.26
N SER A 2 3.46 15.54 7.55
CA SER A 2 3.40 15.42 6.11
C SER A 2 4.62 16.06 5.46
N THR A 3 5.00 15.52 4.33
CA THR A 3 6.12 16.01 3.56
C THR A 3 5.61 16.37 2.18
N ALA A 4 5.99 17.53 1.69
CA ALA A 4 5.57 17.95 0.37
C ALA A 4 6.52 17.34 -0.66
N ILE A 5 5.97 16.61 -1.58
CA ILE A 5 6.74 15.97 -2.64
C ILE A 5 6.08 16.31 -3.96
N LYS A 6 6.89 16.74 -4.93
CA LYS A 6 6.37 17.00 -6.26
C LYS A 6 6.42 15.73 -7.07
N ILE A 7 5.32 15.42 -7.73
CA ILE A 7 5.27 14.27 -8.65
C ILE A 7 4.87 14.78 -10.01
N SER A 8 5.16 14.00 -11.04
CA SER A 8 4.85 14.41 -12.40
C SER A 8 3.34 14.41 -12.61
N LYS A 9 2.91 15.20 -13.61
CA LYS A 9 1.50 15.20 -13.98
C LYS A 9 1.07 13.82 -14.42
N GLU A 10 1.93 13.10 -15.09
CA GLU A 10 1.63 11.76 -15.58
C GLU A 10 1.29 10.83 -14.42
N ILE A 11 2.11 10.81 -13.38
CA ILE A 11 1.86 9.97 -12.21
C ILE A 11 0.60 10.45 -11.48
N ALA A 12 0.43 11.77 -11.38
CA ALA A 12 -0.73 12.31 -10.70
C ALA A 12 -2.03 11.91 -11.40
N ASP A 13 -2.05 11.94 -12.72
CA ASP A 13 -3.24 11.55 -13.48
C ASP A 13 -3.54 10.07 -13.30
N GLU A 14 -2.53 9.23 -13.37
CA GLU A 14 -2.70 7.80 -13.16
C GLU A 14 -3.21 7.52 -11.75
N ALA A 15 -2.65 8.20 -10.75
CA ALA A 15 -3.03 8.00 -9.37
C ALA A 15 -4.48 8.42 -9.14
N ARG A 16 -4.91 9.51 -9.78
CA ARG A 16 -6.27 9.99 -9.61
C ARG A 16 -7.28 8.96 -10.11
N ILE A 17 -7.00 8.38 -11.28
CA ILE A 17 -7.89 7.38 -11.87
C ILE A 17 -7.90 6.11 -11.01
N SER A 18 -6.73 5.61 -10.64
CA SER A 18 -6.63 4.40 -9.86
C SER A 18 -7.25 4.57 -8.48
N ALA A 19 -7.10 5.74 -7.89
CA ALA A 19 -7.66 6.01 -6.57
C ALA A 19 -9.18 5.90 -6.59
N LYS A 20 -9.82 6.36 -7.66
CA LYS A 20 -11.27 6.25 -7.77
C LYS A 20 -11.71 4.79 -7.83
N VAL A 21 -10.99 3.99 -8.59
CA VAL A 21 -11.34 2.58 -8.75
C VAL A 21 -11.15 1.82 -7.45
N THR A 22 -10.07 2.10 -6.73
CA THR A 22 -9.74 1.36 -5.52
C THR A 22 -10.28 2.02 -4.26
N ARG A 23 -10.94 3.15 -4.40
CA ARG A 23 -11.52 3.89 -3.27
C ARG A 23 -10.45 4.29 -2.26
N ARG A 24 -9.33 4.75 -2.78
CA ARG A 24 -8.27 5.31 -1.97
C ARG A 24 -8.15 6.80 -2.21
N SER A 25 -7.46 7.49 -1.32
CA SER A 25 -7.08 8.86 -1.61
C SER A 25 -5.98 8.83 -2.66
N MET A 26 -5.79 9.92 -3.38
CA MET A 26 -4.74 10.01 -4.37
C MET A 26 -3.37 9.84 -3.71
N ALA A 27 -3.16 10.47 -2.56
CA ALA A 27 -1.91 10.31 -1.83
C ALA A 27 -1.69 8.87 -1.39
N GLY A 28 -2.74 8.20 -0.92
CA GLY A 28 -2.65 6.81 -0.53
C GLY A 28 -2.31 5.89 -1.69
N GLN A 29 -2.83 6.21 -2.87
CA GLN A 29 -2.53 5.41 -4.05
C GLN A 29 -1.05 5.55 -4.44
N VAL A 30 -0.51 6.77 -4.39
CA VAL A 30 0.89 6.99 -4.72
C VAL A 30 1.79 6.30 -3.69
N GLU A 31 1.42 6.38 -2.41
CA GLU A 31 2.20 5.71 -1.38
C GLU A 31 2.18 4.19 -1.54
N TYR A 32 1.03 3.65 -1.92
CA TYR A 32 0.93 2.22 -2.16
C TYR A 32 1.90 1.79 -3.27
N TRP A 33 1.90 2.54 -4.38
CA TRP A 33 2.82 2.26 -5.47
C TRP A 33 4.27 2.41 -5.04
N ALA A 34 4.56 3.40 -4.21
CA ALA A 34 5.92 3.62 -3.75
C ALA A 34 6.41 2.46 -2.88
N PHE A 35 5.55 1.94 -2.01
CA PHE A 35 5.92 0.79 -1.20
C PHE A 35 6.13 -0.45 -2.06
N ILE A 36 5.25 -0.68 -3.03
CA ILE A 36 5.43 -1.81 -3.95
C ILE A 36 6.78 -1.70 -4.66
N GLY A 37 7.07 -0.51 -5.17
CA GLY A 37 8.32 -0.29 -5.91
C GLY A 37 9.54 -0.50 -5.05
N LYS A 38 9.50 0.01 -3.82
CA LYS A 38 10.63 -0.15 -2.92
C LYS A 38 10.87 -1.61 -2.56
N ILE A 39 9.80 -2.33 -2.25
CA ILE A 39 9.95 -3.74 -1.89
C ILE A 39 10.45 -4.54 -3.09
N ALA A 40 9.93 -4.24 -4.27
CA ALA A 40 10.36 -4.94 -5.47
C ALA A 40 11.83 -4.65 -5.79
N GLU A 41 12.25 -3.39 -5.59
CA GLU A 41 13.62 -3.02 -5.87
C GLU A 41 14.58 -3.69 -4.89
N ASP A 42 14.19 -3.77 -3.63
CA ASP A 42 15.02 -4.38 -2.60
C ASP A 42 15.02 -5.91 -2.70
N ASN A 43 13.99 -6.49 -3.33
CA ASN A 43 13.81 -7.94 -3.41
C ASN A 43 13.36 -8.33 -4.81
N PRO A 44 14.23 -8.24 -5.79
CA PRO A 44 13.80 -8.39 -7.20
C PRO A 44 13.26 -9.76 -7.55
N ASP A 45 13.43 -10.75 -6.69
CA ASP A 45 12.90 -12.08 -6.95
C ASP A 45 11.50 -12.31 -6.38
N LEU A 46 10.92 -11.33 -5.69
CA LEU A 46 9.58 -11.51 -5.16
C LEU A 46 8.54 -11.19 -6.23
N SER A 47 7.47 -11.97 -6.23
CA SER A 47 6.36 -11.70 -7.14
C SER A 47 5.50 -10.59 -6.55
N PHE A 48 4.70 -9.97 -7.41
CA PHE A 48 3.79 -8.93 -6.97
C PHE A 48 2.80 -9.45 -5.93
N LEU A 49 2.35 -10.68 -6.07
CA LEU A 49 1.38 -11.23 -5.10
C LEU A 49 2.00 -11.35 -3.71
N VAL A 50 3.26 -11.73 -3.64
CA VAL A 50 3.94 -11.79 -2.35
C VAL A 50 4.10 -10.39 -1.76
N ILE A 51 4.43 -9.42 -2.59
CA ILE A 51 4.57 -8.04 -2.14
C ILE A 51 3.24 -7.53 -1.59
N LYS A 52 2.13 -7.83 -2.26
CA LYS A 52 0.82 -7.42 -1.77
C LYS A 52 0.53 -8.03 -0.40
N ASP A 53 0.89 -9.28 -0.20
CA ASP A 53 0.68 -9.93 1.08
C ASP A 53 1.49 -9.26 2.19
N ILE A 54 2.72 -8.87 1.89
CA ILE A 54 3.56 -8.17 2.86
C ILE A 54 2.89 -6.85 3.25
N LEU A 55 2.42 -6.09 2.27
CA LEU A 55 1.81 -4.80 2.54
C LEU A 55 0.52 -4.94 3.32
N LEU A 56 -0.27 -5.96 3.01
CA LEU A 56 -1.49 -6.20 3.74
C LEU A 56 -1.18 -6.55 5.20
N GLY A 57 -0.18 -7.37 5.42
CA GLY A 57 0.21 -7.71 6.77
C GLY A 57 0.67 -6.50 7.57
N ARG A 58 1.44 -5.62 6.94
CA ARG A 58 1.88 -4.40 7.61
C ARG A 58 0.70 -3.51 7.98
N GLN A 59 -0.27 -3.41 7.08
CA GLN A 59 -1.45 -2.59 7.34
C GLN A 59 -2.26 -3.16 8.50
N GLN A 60 -2.41 -4.47 8.55
CA GLN A 60 -3.12 -5.12 9.62
C GLN A 60 -2.44 -4.89 10.97
N LEU A 61 -1.13 -4.94 11.00
CA LEU A 61 -0.38 -4.65 12.22
C LEU A 61 -0.60 -3.22 12.68
N LYS A 62 -0.59 -2.29 11.75
CA LYS A 62 -0.79 -0.88 12.09
C LYS A 62 -2.16 -0.64 12.70
N GLU A 63 -3.14 -1.42 12.31
CA GLU A 63 -4.48 -1.24 12.82
C GLU A 63 -4.81 -2.20 13.96
N GLY A 64 -3.82 -2.92 14.44
CA GLY A 64 -4.04 -3.82 15.55
C GLY A 64 -4.73 -5.11 15.17
N LEU A 65 -4.78 -5.42 13.89
CA LEU A 65 -5.45 -6.63 13.43
C LEU A 65 -4.49 -7.78 13.18
N GLY A 66 -3.22 -7.54 13.40
CA GLY A 66 -2.22 -8.56 13.13
C GLY A 66 -2.09 -9.57 14.21
N THR A 67 -2.80 -9.43 15.32
CA THR A 67 -2.71 -10.41 16.35
C THR A 67 -3.54 -11.58 15.92
N PRO A 68 -3.18 -12.68 16.37
CA PRO A 68 -3.85 -13.86 16.00
C PRO A 68 -5.15 -13.91 16.59
N TYR A 69 -5.87 -13.30 16.49
CA TYR A 69 -6.93 -13.20 16.91
C TYR A 69 -7.82 -13.88 16.18
N ILE A 70 -8.11 -14.45 16.27
CA ILE A 70 -8.56 -15.03 15.68
C ILE A 70 -9.67 -14.96 15.55
N PHE A 71 -10.07 -14.65 15.35
CA PHE A 71 -10.89 -14.45 15.02
C PHE A 71 -11.76 -14.89 15.35
N GLY A 72 -12.02 -15.20 15.71
CA GLY A 72 -12.80 -15.59 16.10
C GLY A 72 -13.13 -15.12 17.20
N GLU A 73 -12.83 -14.82 17.57
CA GLU A 73 -12.89 -14.26 18.28
C GLU A 73 -13.13 -13.25 18.24
N GLY A 74 -13.49 -13.15 18.25
CA GLY A 74 -13.49 -12.41 18.09
C GLY A 74 -13.63 -11.71 18.24
N ASP A 75 -13.73 -11.68 18.42
CA ASP A 75 -13.52 -11.20 18.44
C ASP A 75 -13.54 -10.75 18.07
#